data_ed85c0da0b83062d408a03855da54d2d
#
_entry.id   ed85c0da0b83062d408a03855da54d2d
#
_cell.length_a   1.000
_cell.length_b   1.000
_cell.length_c   1.000
_cell.angle_alpha   90.00
_cell.angle_beta   90.00
_cell.angle_gamma   90.00
#
_symmetry.space_group_name_H-M   'P 1'
#
loop_
_entity.id
_entity.type
_entity.pdbx_description
1 polymer ?
#
loop_
_entity_poly.entity_id
_entity_poly.type
_entity_poly.pdbx_seq_one_letter_code
_entity_poly.pdbx_strand_id
1 'polypeptide(L)' 'MDYMTLKEASEKWGVTPRRINYYCAGGRISGAVKMATIWLIPKEAEKPVDMRTKQ' A
#
# COMPACT_ATOMS: atom_id res chain seq x y z
N MET A 1 -8.26 -11.85 -9.96
CA MET A 1 -7.57 -11.14 -8.92
C MET A 1 -7.60 -9.68 -9.15
N ASP A 2 -7.97 -8.96 -8.16
CA ASP A 2 -8.09 -7.52 -8.30
C ASP A 2 -7.01 -6.82 -7.53
N TYR A 3 -6.32 -5.94 -8.23
CA TYR A 3 -5.27 -5.16 -7.63
C TYR A 3 -5.53 -3.70 -7.89
N MET A 4 -4.97 -2.86 -7.06
CA MET A 4 -5.07 -1.43 -7.25
C MET A 4 -3.67 -0.84 -7.30
N THR A 5 -3.56 0.31 -7.95
CA THR A 5 -2.27 0.99 -8.05
C THR A 5 -2.03 1.79 -6.78
N LEU A 6 -0.82 2.33 -6.67
CA LEU A 6 -0.52 3.19 -5.53
C LEU A 6 -1.46 4.39 -5.49
N LYS A 7 -1.78 4.93 -6.65
CA LYS A 7 -2.66 6.08 -6.69
C LYS A 7 -4.04 5.72 -6.17
N GLU A 8 -4.55 4.58 -6.58
CA GLU A 8 -5.87 4.16 -6.11
C GLU A 8 -5.85 3.90 -4.62
N ALA A 9 -4.81 3.25 -4.14
CA ALA A 9 -4.71 2.98 -2.71
C ALA A 9 -4.58 4.29 -1.94
N SER A 10 -3.87 5.25 -2.51
CA SER A 10 -3.72 6.54 -1.89
C SER A 10 -5.07 7.19 -1.65
N GLU A 11 -5.93 7.14 -2.65
CA GLU A 11 -7.24 7.73 -2.53
C GLU A 11 -8.12 6.94 -1.58
N LYS A 12 -8.01 5.64 -1.64
CA LYS A 12 -8.85 4.81 -0.78
C LYS A 12 -8.48 4.95 0.68
N TRP A 13 -7.20 5.04 0.97
CA TRP A 13 -6.73 5.06 2.35
C TRP A 13 -6.49 6.47 2.88
N GLY A 14 -6.48 7.46 2.01
CA GLY A 14 -6.26 8.82 2.44
C GLY A 14 -4.83 9.12 2.82
N VAL A 15 -3.88 8.43 2.21
CA VAL A 15 -2.46 8.67 2.47
C VAL A 15 -1.77 8.95 1.15
N THR A 16 -0.56 9.47 1.20
CA THR A 16 0.16 9.80 -0.02
C THR A 16 0.68 8.55 -0.70
N PRO A 17 0.81 8.57 -2.03
CA PRO A 17 1.37 7.42 -2.74
C PRO A 17 2.78 7.10 -2.27
N ARG A 18 3.54 8.11 -1.89
CA ARG A 18 4.89 7.89 -1.41
C ARG A 18 4.88 7.04 -0.15
N ARG A 19 3.95 7.33 0.74
CA ARG A 19 3.85 6.55 1.97
C ARG A 19 3.46 5.11 1.68
N ILE A 20 2.58 4.91 0.71
CA ILE A 20 2.18 3.55 0.35
C ILE A 20 3.35 2.80 -0.26
N ASN A 21 4.14 3.48 -1.08
CA ASN A 21 5.33 2.87 -1.64
C ASN A 21 6.26 2.42 -0.51
N TYR A 22 6.37 3.22 0.51
CA TYR A 22 7.19 2.90 1.66
C TYR A 22 6.67 1.65 2.36
N TYR A 23 5.36 1.55 2.52
CA TYR A 23 4.76 0.36 3.12
C TYR A 23 5.05 -0.87 2.28
N CYS A 24 4.92 -0.74 0.96
CA CYS A 24 5.15 -1.87 0.08
C CYS A 24 6.60 -2.32 0.16
N ALA A 25 7.52 -1.39 0.15
CA ALA A 25 8.94 -1.72 0.21
C ALA A 25 9.29 -2.35 1.55
N GLY A 26 8.59 -1.97 2.59
CA GLY A 26 8.85 -2.51 3.91
C GLY A 26 8.12 -3.80 4.21
N GLY A 27 7.35 -4.30 3.25
CA GLY A 27 6.63 -5.54 3.45
C GLY A 27 5.47 -5.44 4.40
N ARG A 28 4.92 -4.23 4.57
CA ARG A 28 3.84 -4.05 5.50
C ARG A 28 2.47 -4.33 4.92
N ILE A 29 2.39 -4.43 3.60
CA ILE A 29 1.13 -4.72 2.94
C ILE A 29 1.16 -6.16 2.48
N SER A 30 0.26 -6.95 3.04
CA SER A 30 0.20 -8.34 2.69
C SER A 30 -0.32 -8.49 1.26
N GLY A 31 0.38 -9.29 0.47
CA GLY A 31 -0.07 -9.55 -0.88
C GLY A 31 0.36 -8.52 -1.91
N ALA A 32 1.04 -7.47 -1.49
CA ALA A 32 1.52 -6.48 -2.44
C ALA A 32 2.60 -7.11 -3.32
N VAL A 33 2.53 -6.83 -4.62
CA VAL A 33 3.52 -7.36 -5.55
C VAL A 33 4.09 -6.21 -6.37
N LYS A 34 5.31 -6.37 -6.80
CA LYS A 34 5.95 -5.37 -7.62
C LYS A 34 6.04 -5.88 -9.04
N MET A 35 5.51 -5.11 -9.96
CA MET A 35 5.57 -5.45 -11.37
C MET A 35 6.35 -4.37 -12.07
N ALA A 36 7.51 -4.73 -12.60
CA ALA A 36 8.39 -3.76 -13.24
C ALA A 36 8.71 -2.65 -12.24
N THR A 37 8.24 -1.46 -12.46
CA THR A 37 8.55 -0.33 -11.59
C THR A 37 7.36 0.10 -10.76
N ILE A 38 6.26 -0.61 -10.80
CA ILE A 38 5.08 -0.19 -10.06
C ILE A 38 4.68 -1.27 -9.07
N TRP A 39 4.05 -0.83 -8.01
CA TRP A 39 3.52 -1.75 -7.02
C TRP A 39 2.03 -1.94 -7.25
N LEU A 40 1.58 -3.17 -7.05
CA LEU A 40 0.16 -3.50 -7.13
C LEU A 40 -0.26 -4.02 -5.77
N ILE A 41 -1.38 -3.55 -5.31
CA ILE A 41 -1.88 -3.88 -3.99
C ILE A 41 -3.23 -4.56 -4.14
N PRO A 42 -3.46 -5.69 -3.47
CA PRO A 42 -4.77 -6.33 -3.55
C PRO A 42 -5.85 -5.36 -3.12
N LYS A 43 -6.95 -5.35 -3.83
CA LYS A 43 -8.02 -4.44 -3.49
C LYS A 43 -8.61 -4.72 -2.13
N GLU A 44 -8.48 -5.93 -1.67
CA GLU A 44 -9.01 -6.28 -0.37
C GLU A 44 -8.02 -5.98 0.76
N ALA A 45 -6.83 -5.54 0.43
CA ALA A 45 -5.86 -5.20 1.46
C ALA A 45 -6.30 -3.98 2.23
N GLU A 46 -5.96 -3.93 3.50
CA GLU A 46 -6.31 -2.81 4.34
C GLU A 46 -5.08 -1.96 4.61
N LYS A 47 -5.33 -0.72 4.96
CA LYS A 47 -4.25 0.18 5.26
C LYS A 47 -3.42 -0.36 6.41
N PRO A 48 -2.11 -0.41 6.28
CA PRO A 48 -1.25 -0.91 7.35
C PRO A 48 -1.36 -0.03 8.58
N VAL A 49 -1.26 -0.65 9.71
CA VAL A 49 -1.25 0.09 10.96
C VAL A 49 0.18 0.54 11.23
N ASP A 50 0.32 1.83 11.51
CA ASP A 50 1.63 2.36 11.83
C ASP A 50 1.85 2.25 13.32
N MET A 51 2.67 1.32 13.70
CA MET A 51 2.87 1.04 15.12
C MET A 51 3.54 2.18 15.83
N ARG A 52 4.22 3.02 15.10
CA ARG A 52 4.93 4.09 15.74
C ARG A 52 4.05 5.19 16.23
N THR A 53 2.89 5.27 15.68
CA THR A 53 2.08 6.40 16.01
C THR A 53 1.39 6.28 17.30
N LYS A 54 1.48 5.45 17.86
CA LYS A 54 0.79 5.31 18.92
C LYS A 54 0.82 6.34 19.79
N GLN A 55 0.65 6.83 19.74
CA GLN A 55 0.90 7.69 20.35
C GLN A 55 0.27 8.35 20.44
#